data_ee133be61dd756f52b6dc8765d998817
#
_entry.id   ee133be61dd756f52b6dc8765d998817
#
_cell.length_a   1.000
_cell.length_b   1.000
_cell.length_c   1.000
_cell.angle_alpha   90.00
_cell.angle_beta   90.00
_cell.angle_gamma   90.00
#
_symmetry.space_group_name_H-M   'P 1'
#
loop_
_entity.id
_entity.type
_entity.pdbx_description
1 polymer ?
#
loop_
_entity_poly.entity_id
_entity_poly.type
_entity_poly.pdbx_seq_one_letter_code
_entity_poly.pdbx_strand_id
1 'polypeptide(L)'
;MPLRLLLVRHGLSSFNKERRIQGRDNLSNLSDEGHEQARALGRSLQEVSFQAVYSSPLQRAAATTATLLEAHAGPTPAAVFDDGLLEVDLEPWSGQTINDLMESSAESYRIWKHQPMELELQRRGGSSYKPLPELMEQARGFITNLLQRHPVDGNDTVLVVAHNAILRCLMLVLLGEPDNGFRRLRVDNTSLSIFNLRPGDNGPQVQIECLNSTTHLQPLPEKGKSARLILVRHGETDWNQAGRFQGQIDIPLNSNGRRQAAAARDFLKDIPVDRAWSSTLSRPTETAQIILEAHPDVPLTQIDGLVEIGHGLWEGKLESEIREDWSELLDTWKRAPETVQMPEGETIQDVWARSVRSWGGIAAGLKAEETVLVVAHDAV
;
A
#
# COMPACT_ATOMS: atom_id res chain seq x y z
N MET A 1 17.26 4.06 -12.31
CA MET A 1 16.21 3.96 -11.25
C MET A 1 15.20 2.91 -11.70
N PRO A 2 14.35 2.34 -10.84
CA PRO A 2 13.33 1.39 -11.27
C PRO A 2 12.21 2.08 -12.05
N LEU A 3 11.43 1.30 -12.82
CA LEU A 3 10.12 1.76 -13.30
C LEU A 3 9.22 2.01 -12.08
N ARG A 4 8.64 3.19 -11.97
CA ARG A 4 7.77 3.60 -10.86
C ARG A 4 6.33 3.72 -11.33
N LEU A 5 5.44 2.91 -10.78
CA LEU A 5 4.01 2.93 -11.10
C LEU A 5 3.23 3.58 -9.96
N LEU A 6 2.51 4.66 -10.27
CA LEU A 6 1.60 5.35 -9.38
C LEU A 6 0.16 4.97 -9.75
N LEU A 7 -0.49 4.18 -8.91
CA LEU A 7 -1.86 3.72 -9.11
C LEU A 7 -2.82 4.57 -8.29
N VAL A 8 -3.80 5.18 -8.94
CA VAL A 8 -4.76 6.12 -8.34
C VAL A 8 -6.19 5.70 -8.64
N ARG A 9 -7.01 5.58 -7.62
CA ARG A 9 -8.46 5.42 -7.80
C ARG A 9 -9.10 6.78 -8.08
N HIS A 10 -10.12 6.82 -8.96
CA HIS A 10 -10.91 8.02 -9.20
C HIS A 10 -11.45 8.65 -7.90
N GLY A 11 -11.68 9.95 -7.91
CA GLY A 11 -12.26 10.71 -6.80
C GLY A 11 -13.70 10.29 -6.48
N LEU A 12 -14.24 10.84 -5.41
CA LEU A 12 -15.59 10.53 -4.96
C LEU A 12 -16.63 10.86 -6.04
N SER A 13 -17.40 9.86 -6.46
CA SER A 13 -18.43 9.99 -7.48
C SER A 13 -19.84 10.07 -6.88
N SER A 14 -20.84 10.48 -7.69
CA SER A 14 -22.24 10.51 -7.28
C SER A 14 -22.72 9.14 -6.77
N PHE A 15 -22.40 8.06 -7.48
CA PHE A 15 -22.79 6.71 -7.08
C PHE A 15 -22.03 6.22 -5.83
N ASN A 16 -20.80 6.68 -5.59
CA ASN A 16 -20.14 6.39 -4.31
C ASN A 16 -20.89 7.03 -3.13
N LYS A 17 -21.34 8.28 -3.26
CA LYS A 17 -22.15 8.97 -2.23
C LYS A 17 -23.47 8.24 -1.98
N GLU A 18 -24.13 7.78 -3.03
CA GLU A 18 -25.42 7.08 -2.96
C GLU A 18 -25.28 5.59 -2.63
N ARG A 19 -24.07 5.06 -2.48
CA ARG A 19 -23.77 3.63 -2.25
C ARG A 19 -24.41 2.71 -3.32
N ARG A 20 -24.31 3.14 -4.60
CA ARG A 20 -24.76 2.36 -5.78
C ARG A 20 -23.59 1.62 -6.41
N ILE A 21 -23.91 0.48 -7.01
CA ILE A 21 -22.95 -0.26 -7.85
C ILE A 21 -22.73 0.51 -9.14
N GLN A 22 -21.48 0.70 -9.51
CA GLN A 22 -21.11 1.46 -10.70
C GLN A 22 -20.74 0.56 -11.89
N GLY A 23 -19.87 -0.44 -11.67
CA GLY A 23 -19.36 -1.26 -12.76
C GLY A 23 -18.76 -0.42 -13.90
N ARG A 24 -19.05 -0.82 -15.14
CA ARG A 24 -18.62 -0.12 -16.37
C ARG A 24 -19.56 0.97 -16.85
N ASP A 25 -20.60 1.26 -16.11
CA ASP A 25 -21.58 2.27 -16.44
C ASP A 25 -21.00 3.69 -16.30
N ASN A 26 -21.46 4.57 -17.16
CA ASN A 26 -21.02 5.95 -17.25
C ASN A 26 -22.05 6.98 -16.72
N LEU A 27 -23.06 6.51 -15.98
CA LEU A 27 -24.07 7.36 -15.36
C LEU A 27 -23.56 8.11 -14.12
N SER A 28 -22.43 7.66 -13.55
CA SER A 28 -21.83 8.24 -12.35
C SER A 28 -20.79 9.28 -12.71
N ASN A 29 -21.00 10.52 -12.29
CA ASN A 29 -20.09 11.63 -12.46
C ASN A 29 -19.18 11.83 -11.23
N LEU A 30 -18.04 12.47 -11.42
CA LEU A 30 -17.22 12.95 -10.32
C LEU A 30 -17.97 14.04 -9.56
N SER A 31 -18.00 13.98 -8.23
CA SER A 31 -18.64 15.01 -7.41
C SER A 31 -17.70 16.20 -7.19
N ASP A 32 -18.22 17.34 -6.71
CA ASP A 32 -17.40 18.49 -6.37
C ASP A 32 -16.31 18.13 -5.35
N GLU A 33 -16.67 17.34 -4.35
CA GLU A 33 -15.71 16.78 -3.38
C GLU A 33 -14.66 15.88 -4.06
N GLY A 34 -15.07 15.06 -5.04
CA GLY A 34 -14.14 14.24 -5.84
C GLY A 34 -13.17 15.10 -6.66
N HIS A 35 -13.62 16.25 -7.18
CA HIS A 35 -12.74 17.22 -7.83
C HIS A 35 -11.74 17.83 -6.83
N GLU A 36 -12.17 18.20 -5.62
CA GLU A 36 -11.26 18.71 -4.59
C GLU A 36 -10.22 17.67 -4.15
N GLN A 37 -10.64 16.41 -3.99
CA GLN A 37 -9.74 15.28 -3.73
C GLN A 37 -8.69 15.14 -4.84
N ALA A 38 -9.10 15.19 -6.10
CA ALA A 38 -8.20 15.10 -7.25
C ALA A 38 -7.21 16.28 -7.32
N ARG A 39 -7.68 17.52 -7.04
CA ARG A 39 -6.80 18.70 -6.96
C ARG A 39 -5.78 18.57 -5.84
N ALA A 40 -6.20 18.09 -4.66
CA ALA A 40 -5.31 17.89 -3.52
C ALA A 40 -4.20 16.87 -3.87
N LEU A 41 -4.55 15.76 -4.55
CA LEU A 41 -3.58 14.79 -5.02
C LEU A 41 -2.63 15.40 -6.07
N GLY A 42 -3.15 16.16 -7.04
CA GLY A 42 -2.32 16.84 -8.05
C GLY A 42 -1.28 17.76 -7.41
N ARG A 43 -1.68 18.55 -6.42
CA ARG A 43 -0.75 19.41 -5.66
C ARG A 43 0.29 18.59 -4.87
N SER A 44 -0.08 17.46 -4.29
CA SER A 44 0.88 16.62 -3.55
C SER A 44 1.91 15.93 -4.45
N LEU A 45 1.62 15.81 -5.73
CA LEU A 45 2.49 15.20 -6.74
C LEU A 45 3.25 16.25 -7.60
N GLN A 46 3.19 17.53 -7.29
CA GLN A 46 3.71 18.62 -8.12
C GLN A 46 5.19 18.50 -8.48
N GLU A 47 6.00 17.81 -7.67
CA GLU A 47 7.43 17.59 -7.93
C GLU A 47 7.70 16.25 -8.64
N VAL A 48 6.67 15.46 -8.95
CA VAL A 48 6.82 14.18 -9.63
C VAL A 48 6.72 14.38 -11.13
N SER A 49 7.77 14.08 -11.88
CA SER A 49 7.74 14.11 -13.35
C SER A 49 7.19 12.82 -13.91
N PHE A 50 6.11 12.87 -14.66
CA PHE A 50 5.50 11.72 -15.32
C PHE A 50 6.03 11.55 -16.76
N GLN A 51 6.47 10.34 -17.13
CA GLN A 51 6.79 9.97 -18.49
C GLN A 51 5.55 9.51 -19.27
N ALA A 52 4.55 8.96 -18.57
CA ALA A 52 3.27 8.60 -19.17
C ALA A 52 2.13 8.69 -18.15
N VAL A 53 0.91 8.95 -18.66
CA VAL A 53 -0.33 8.95 -17.91
C VAL A 53 -1.35 8.08 -18.62
N TYR A 54 -1.85 7.06 -17.93
CA TYR A 54 -2.93 6.19 -18.40
C TYR A 54 -4.18 6.41 -17.56
N SER A 55 -5.33 6.41 -18.20
CA SER A 55 -6.62 6.57 -17.52
C SER A 55 -7.66 5.62 -18.07
N SER A 56 -8.53 5.12 -17.19
CA SER A 56 -9.78 4.53 -17.66
C SER A 56 -10.60 5.56 -18.44
N PRO A 57 -11.27 5.16 -19.55
CA PRO A 57 -12.13 6.06 -20.32
C PRO A 57 -13.45 6.42 -19.62
N LEU A 58 -13.81 5.77 -18.51
CA LEU A 58 -15.04 6.08 -17.77
C LEU A 58 -14.96 7.50 -17.17
N GLN A 59 -16.03 8.29 -17.34
CA GLN A 59 -16.06 9.72 -17.04
C GLN A 59 -15.48 10.11 -15.68
N ARG A 60 -15.81 9.36 -14.62
CA ARG A 60 -15.29 9.63 -13.26
C ARG A 60 -13.77 9.49 -13.14
N ALA A 61 -13.16 8.56 -13.87
CA ALA A 61 -11.70 8.41 -13.90
C ALA A 61 -11.06 9.44 -14.82
N ALA A 62 -11.62 9.68 -16.00
CA ALA A 62 -11.16 10.69 -16.94
C ALA A 62 -11.22 12.10 -16.32
N ALA A 63 -12.30 12.46 -15.64
CA ALA A 63 -12.44 13.72 -14.92
C ALA A 63 -11.44 13.85 -13.75
N THR A 64 -11.20 12.76 -13.01
CA THR A 64 -10.18 12.72 -11.96
C THR A 64 -8.79 12.99 -12.54
N THR A 65 -8.44 12.33 -13.65
CA THR A 65 -7.16 12.50 -14.33
C THR A 65 -6.97 13.94 -14.80
N ALA A 66 -7.97 14.51 -15.49
CA ALA A 66 -7.91 15.89 -15.98
C ALA A 66 -7.71 16.89 -14.82
N THR A 67 -8.50 16.75 -13.75
CA THR A 67 -8.42 17.64 -12.57
C THR A 67 -7.10 17.50 -11.82
N LEU A 68 -6.56 16.27 -11.71
CA LEU A 68 -5.26 16.02 -11.09
C LEU A 68 -4.14 16.69 -11.90
N LEU A 69 -4.12 16.48 -13.23
CA LEU A 69 -3.08 17.04 -14.10
C LEU A 69 -3.15 18.58 -14.19
N GLU A 70 -4.34 19.17 -14.14
CA GLU A 70 -4.53 20.62 -14.07
C GLU A 70 -3.93 21.22 -12.79
N ALA A 71 -4.03 20.49 -11.67
CA ALA A 71 -3.49 20.92 -10.38
C ALA A 71 -2.00 20.59 -10.19
N HIS A 72 -1.42 19.80 -11.09
CA HIS A 72 -0.01 19.46 -11.11
C HIS A 72 0.79 20.64 -11.69
N ALA A 73 1.79 21.14 -10.96
CA ALA A 73 2.51 22.37 -11.34
C ALA A 73 3.51 22.21 -12.48
N GLY A 74 3.87 20.95 -12.86
CA GLY A 74 4.86 20.65 -13.88
C GLY A 74 4.25 20.30 -15.24
N PRO A 75 5.08 20.18 -16.30
CA PRO A 75 4.63 19.67 -17.58
C PRO A 75 4.20 18.20 -17.41
N THR A 76 3.04 17.85 -17.94
CA THR A 76 2.50 16.50 -17.92
C THR A 76 2.24 15.98 -19.34
N PRO A 77 2.49 14.69 -19.62
CA PRO A 77 2.08 14.09 -20.90
C PRO A 77 0.56 14.05 -21.00
N ALA A 78 0.05 14.02 -22.24
CA ALA A 78 -1.36 13.80 -22.48
C ALA A 78 -1.80 12.42 -21.94
N ALA A 79 -2.96 12.36 -21.31
CA ALA A 79 -3.50 11.09 -20.82
C ALA A 79 -3.89 10.15 -21.97
N VAL A 80 -3.44 8.91 -21.91
CA VAL A 80 -3.85 7.83 -22.81
C VAL A 80 -5.00 7.08 -22.15
N PHE A 81 -6.15 7.04 -22.82
CA PHE A 81 -7.29 6.25 -22.34
C PHE A 81 -7.15 4.80 -22.81
N ASP A 82 -7.28 3.87 -21.87
CA ASP A 82 -7.06 2.44 -22.12
C ASP A 82 -8.21 1.61 -21.52
N ASP A 83 -8.87 0.81 -22.35
CA ASP A 83 -9.98 -0.06 -21.95
C ASP A 83 -9.53 -1.17 -20.99
N GLY A 84 -8.24 -1.48 -20.95
CA GLY A 84 -7.63 -2.36 -19.95
C GLY A 84 -7.76 -1.83 -18.50
N LEU A 85 -8.14 -0.55 -18.34
CA LEU A 85 -8.40 0.10 -17.05
C LEU A 85 -9.89 0.24 -16.71
N LEU A 86 -10.80 -0.33 -17.51
CA LEU A 86 -12.23 -0.37 -17.19
C LEU A 86 -12.47 -1.12 -15.86
N GLU A 87 -13.50 -0.71 -15.14
CA GLU A 87 -13.91 -1.34 -13.88
C GLU A 87 -14.49 -2.75 -14.13
N VAL A 88 -14.65 -3.52 -13.05
CA VAL A 88 -15.31 -4.81 -13.08
C VAL A 88 -16.68 -4.70 -13.76
N ASP A 89 -16.95 -5.64 -14.65
CA ASP A 89 -18.26 -5.72 -15.29
C ASP A 89 -19.28 -6.31 -14.29
N LEU A 90 -20.17 -5.46 -13.82
CA LEU A 90 -21.31 -5.83 -12.97
C LEU A 90 -22.62 -5.34 -13.61
N GLU A 91 -22.74 -5.50 -14.94
CA GLU A 91 -23.86 -5.00 -15.73
C GLU A 91 -25.22 -5.26 -15.09
N PRO A 92 -25.56 -6.49 -14.60
CA PRO A 92 -26.87 -6.75 -14.02
C PRO A 92 -27.18 -5.96 -12.74
N TRP A 93 -26.14 -5.45 -12.07
CA TRP A 93 -26.24 -4.72 -10.81
C TRP A 93 -26.04 -3.22 -10.95
N SER A 94 -25.66 -2.75 -12.14
CA SER A 94 -25.33 -1.35 -12.37
C SER A 94 -26.49 -0.43 -12.00
N GLY A 95 -26.19 0.63 -11.23
CA GLY A 95 -27.15 1.61 -10.75
C GLY A 95 -27.98 1.17 -9.53
N GLN A 96 -27.97 -0.10 -9.15
CA GLN A 96 -28.68 -0.58 -7.97
C GLN A 96 -27.98 -0.16 -6.68
N THR A 97 -28.74 0.11 -5.63
CA THR A 97 -28.17 0.29 -4.29
C THR A 97 -27.79 -1.07 -3.67
N ILE A 98 -26.95 -1.04 -2.64
CA ILE A 98 -26.62 -2.26 -1.88
C ILE A 98 -27.88 -2.86 -1.25
N ASN A 99 -28.84 -2.04 -0.83
CA ASN A 99 -30.10 -2.52 -0.24
C ASN A 99 -30.95 -3.25 -1.29
N ASP A 100 -31.09 -2.67 -2.50
CA ASP A 100 -31.80 -3.32 -3.60
C ASP A 100 -31.18 -4.70 -3.93
N LEU A 101 -29.86 -4.81 -3.92
CA LEU A 101 -29.16 -6.08 -4.14
C LEU A 101 -29.37 -7.09 -3.01
N MET A 102 -29.44 -6.62 -1.78
CA MET A 102 -29.74 -7.50 -0.64
C MET A 102 -31.16 -8.04 -0.68
N GLU A 103 -32.08 -7.34 -1.32
CA GLU A 103 -33.46 -7.80 -1.53
C GLU A 103 -33.59 -8.72 -2.74
N SER A 104 -32.99 -8.35 -3.87
CA SER A 104 -33.16 -9.03 -5.15
C SER A 104 -32.16 -10.14 -5.45
N SER A 105 -30.97 -10.07 -4.89
CA SER A 105 -29.81 -10.90 -5.26
C SER A 105 -28.90 -11.20 -4.06
N ALA A 106 -29.48 -11.40 -2.87
CA ALA A 106 -28.76 -11.54 -1.61
C ALA A 106 -27.61 -12.59 -1.66
N GLU A 107 -27.88 -13.78 -2.23
CA GLU A 107 -26.89 -14.86 -2.30
C GLU A 107 -25.74 -14.48 -3.24
N SER A 108 -26.01 -14.00 -4.43
CA SER A 108 -24.97 -13.56 -5.37
C SER A 108 -24.14 -12.41 -4.79
N TYR A 109 -24.78 -11.47 -4.08
CA TYR A 109 -24.08 -10.39 -3.40
C TYR A 109 -23.22 -10.89 -2.23
N ARG A 110 -23.67 -11.92 -1.49
CA ARG A 110 -22.89 -12.60 -0.46
C ARG A 110 -21.65 -13.28 -1.06
N ILE A 111 -21.81 -13.97 -2.20
CA ILE A 111 -20.68 -14.56 -2.94
C ILE A 111 -19.70 -13.45 -3.36
N TRP A 112 -20.18 -12.37 -3.96
CA TRP A 112 -19.35 -11.22 -4.31
C TRP A 112 -18.53 -10.70 -3.13
N LYS A 113 -19.12 -10.65 -1.93
CA LYS A 113 -18.45 -10.16 -0.73
C LYS A 113 -17.38 -11.10 -0.18
N HIS A 114 -17.60 -12.40 -0.22
CA HIS A 114 -16.78 -13.36 0.50
C HIS A 114 -15.94 -14.26 -0.41
N GLN A 115 -16.42 -14.57 -1.59
CA GLN A 115 -15.83 -15.48 -2.57
C GLN A 115 -15.94 -14.89 -3.99
N PRO A 116 -15.40 -13.68 -4.26
CA PRO A 116 -15.68 -12.96 -5.50
C PRO A 116 -15.23 -13.67 -6.77
N MET A 117 -14.27 -14.59 -6.67
CA MET A 117 -13.83 -15.46 -7.78
C MET A 117 -14.90 -16.46 -8.22
N GLU A 118 -15.84 -16.80 -7.33
CA GLU A 118 -16.88 -17.76 -7.59
C GLU A 118 -18.19 -17.11 -8.08
N LEU A 119 -18.29 -15.78 -8.05
CA LEU A 119 -19.47 -15.10 -8.54
C LEU A 119 -19.65 -15.36 -10.03
N GLU A 120 -20.85 -15.84 -10.37
CA GLU A 120 -21.32 -15.96 -11.74
C GLU A 120 -22.54 -15.08 -11.95
N LEU A 121 -22.52 -14.28 -13.01
CA LEU A 121 -23.60 -13.40 -13.42
C LEU A 121 -24.01 -13.72 -14.85
N GLN A 122 -25.19 -13.26 -15.25
CA GLN A 122 -25.68 -13.39 -16.62
C GLN A 122 -25.69 -12.01 -17.29
N ARG A 123 -25.09 -11.89 -18.48
CA ARG A 123 -25.22 -10.70 -19.32
C ARG A 123 -26.65 -10.58 -19.87
N ARG A 124 -27.06 -9.40 -20.27
CA ARG A 124 -28.37 -9.17 -20.91
C ARG A 124 -28.63 -10.08 -22.12
N GLY A 125 -27.59 -10.55 -22.78
CA GLY A 125 -27.65 -11.54 -23.87
C GLY A 125 -27.80 -13.00 -23.43
N GLY A 126 -27.92 -13.29 -22.12
CA GLY A 126 -28.16 -14.62 -21.56
C GLY A 126 -26.91 -15.48 -21.36
N SER A 127 -25.69 -15.00 -21.71
CA SER A 127 -24.46 -15.74 -21.45
C SER A 127 -23.99 -15.54 -20.01
N SER A 128 -23.60 -16.62 -19.34
CA SER A 128 -22.94 -16.59 -18.04
C SER A 128 -21.49 -16.07 -18.15
N TYR A 129 -21.03 -15.41 -17.10
CA TYR A 129 -19.65 -14.96 -16.97
C TYR A 129 -19.24 -14.81 -15.50
N LYS A 130 -17.94 -14.88 -15.24
CA LYS A 130 -17.37 -14.65 -13.91
C LYS A 130 -16.67 -13.28 -13.89
N PRO A 131 -17.23 -12.24 -13.25
CA PRO A 131 -16.73 -10.86 -13.33
C PRO A 131 -15.28 -10.70 -12.90
N LEU A 132 -14.86 -11.32 -11.78
CA LEU A 132 -13.53 -11.12 -11.27
C LEU A 132 -12.45 -11.89 -12.04
N PRO A 133 -12.64 -13.17 -12.43
CA PRO A 133 -11.72 -13.85 -13.35
C PRO A 133 -11.47 -13.08 -14.66
N GLU A 134 -12.52 -12.57 -15.31
CA GLU A 134 -12.38 -11.76 -16.52
C GLU A 134 -11.58 -10.47 -16.25
N LEU A 135 -11.81 -9.83 -15.09
CA LEU A 135 -11.07 -8.62 -14.71
C LEU A 135 -9.59 -8.92 -14.42
N MET A 136 -9.28 -10.09 -13.85
CA MET A 136 -7.88 -10.52 -13.64
C MET A 136 -7.14 -10.71 -14.97
N GLU A 137 -7.77 -11.30 -15.98
CA GLU A 137 -7.19 -11.41 -17.33
C GLU A 137 -6.99 -10.04 -17.98
N GLN A 138 -7.95 -9.14 -17.83
CA GLN A 138 -7.84 -7.75 -18.29
C GLN A 138 -6.63 -7.06 -17.63
N ALA A 139 -6.46 -7.23 -16.32
CA ALA A 139 -5.34 -6.66 -15.57
C ALA A 139 -3.99 -7.23 -16.03
N ARG A 140 -3.89 -8.55 -16.28
CA ARG A 140 -2.68 -9.18 -16.83
C ARG A 140 -2.34 -8.62 -18.20
N GLY A 141 -3.33 -8.48 -19.08
CA GLY A 141 -3.16 -7.87 -20.42
C GLY A 141 -2.65 -6.44 -20.34
N PHE A 142 -3.25 -5.61 -19.45
CA PHE A 142 -2.80 -4.24 -19.27
C PHE A 142 -1.35 -4.16 -18.76
N ILE A 143 -0.99 -4.92 -17.71
CA ILE A 143 0.40 -4.93 -17.17
C ILE A 143 1.39 -5.40 -18.23
N THR A 144 1.07 -6.46 -18.97
CA THR A 144 1.94 -6.94 -20.07
C THR A 144 2.21 -5.85 -21.10
N ASN A 145 1.17 -5.16 -21.57
CA ASN A 145 1.29 -4.08 -22.53
C ASN A 145 2.03 -2.86 -21.95
N LEU A 146 1.79 -2.55 -20.68
CA LEU A 146 2.47 -1.46 -19.97
C LEU A 146 3.99 -1.71 -19.91
N LEU A 147 4.41 -2.92 -19.51
CA LEU A 147 5.82 -3.29 -19.37
C LEU A 147 6.55 -3.38 -20.71
N GLN A 148 5.83 -3.63 -21.82
CA GLN A 148 6.40 -3.53 -23.18
C GLN A 148 6.70 -2.08 -23.57
N ARG A 149 5.86 -1.13 -23.14
CA ARG A 149 6.02 0.31 -23.43
C ARG A 149 6.98 1.00 -22.48
N HIS A 150 7.04 0.53 -21.24
CA HIS A 150 7.84 1.06 -20.14
C HIS A 150 8.66 -0.06 -19.51
N PRO A 151 9.82 -0.39 -20.08
CA PRO A 151 10.70 -1.43 -19.55
C PRO A 151 11.15 -1.11 -18.12
N VAL A 152 11.32 -2.15 -17.30
CA VAL A 152 11.64 -2.02 -15.86
C VAL A 152 12.99 -1.37 -15.56
N ASP A 153 13.88 -1.28 -16.55
CA ASP A 153 15.17 -0.59 -16.51
C ASP A 153 15.13 0.84 -17.13
N GLY A 154 13.95 1.26 -17.61
CA GLY A 154 13.75 2.52 -18.35
C GLY A 154 13.70 3.78 -17.50
N ASN A 155 13.67 3.70 -16.17
CA ASN A 155 13.54 4.84 -15.23
C ASN A 155 12.25 5.66 -15.34
N ASP A 156 11.22 5.12 -15.97
CA ASP A 156 9.96 5.83 -16.17
C ASP A 156 9.17 5.93 -14.86
N THR A 157 8.46 7.04 -14.68
CA THR A 157 7.41 7.21 -13.69
C THR A 157 6.07 7.31 -14.42
N VAL A 158 5.19 6.36 -14.19
CA VAL A 158 3.92 6.22 -14.90
C VAL A 158 2.76 6.38 -13.93
N LEU A 159 1.84 7.30 -14.25
CA LEU A 159 0.59 7.49 -13.53
C LEU A 159 -0.53 6.66 -14.18
N VAL A 160 -1.28 5.92 -13.37
CA VAL A 160 -2.44 5.12 -13.79
C VAL A 160 -3.65 5.51 -12.95
N VAL A 161 -4.70 6.04 -13.57
CA VAL A 161 -5.94 6.42 -12.90
C VAL A 161 -7.07 5.49 -13.32
N ALA A 162 -7.63 4.78 -12.34
CA ALA A 162 -8.65 3.78 -12.64
C ALA A 162 -9.67 3.61 -11.49
N HIS A 163 -10.14 2.39 -11.24
CA HIS A 163 -11.24 2.08 -10.34
C HIS A 163 -10.84 1.08 -9.26
N ASN A 164 -11.75 0.83 -8.32
CA ASN A 164 -11.48 0.02 -7.14
C ASN A 164 -11.08 -1.42 -7.48
N ALA A 165 -11.89 -2.14 -8.29
CA ALA A 165 -11.65 -3.55 -8.52
C ALA A 165 -10.47 -3.78 -9.47
N ILE A 166 -10.38 -3.04 -10.57
CA ILE A 166 -9.26 -3.18 -11.51
C ILE A 166 -7.91 -2.85 -10.83
N LEU A 167 -7.83 -1.80 -9.99
CA LEU A 167 -6.60 -1.47 -9.29
C LEU A 167 -6.16 -2.60 -8.35
N ARG A 168 -7.10 -3.24 -7.63
CA ARG A 168 -6.76 -4.43 -6.82
C ARG A 168 -6.22 -5.56 -7.68
N CYS A 169 -6.83 -5.82 -8.85
CA CYS A 169 -6.34 -6.84 -9.77
C CYS A 169 -4.95 -6.50 -10.31
N LEU A 170 -4.67 -5.23 -10.68
CA LEU A 170 -3.34 -4.78 -11.10
C LEU A 170 -2.30 -5.01 -10.01
N MET A 171 -2.62 -4.66 -8.75
CA MET A 171 -1.73 -4.89 -7.60
C MET A 171 -1.44 -6.37 -7.39
N LEU A 172 -2.46 -7.24 -7.46
CA LEU A 172 -2.28 -8.69 -7.32
C LEU A 172 -1.42 -9.27 -8.44
N VAL A 173 -1.63 -8.83 -9.69
CA VAL A 173 -0.81 -9.25 -10.84
C VAL A 173 0.65 -8.83 -10.65
N LEU A 174 0.90 -7.58 -10.23
CA LEU A 174 2.25 -7.09 -9.95
C LEU A 174 2.96 -7.89 -8.86
N LEU A 175 2.24 -8.27 -7.81
CA LEU A 175 2.79 -9.02 -6.68
C LEU A 175 2.90 -10.54 -6.94
N GLY A 176 2.41 -11.03 -8.08
CA GLY A 176 2.36 -12.48 -8.35
C GLY A 176 1.44 -13.25 -7.39
N GLU A 177 0.51 -12.53 -6.73
CA GLU A 177 -0.37 -13.10 -5.72
C GLU A 177 -1.56 -13.82 -6.36
N PRO A 178 -1.99 -14.94 -5.76
CA PRO A 178 -3.16 -15.65 -6.24
C PRO A 178 -4.45 -14.85 -6.02
N ASP A 179 -5.46 -15.21 -6.74
CA ASP A 179 -6.76 -14.55 -6.86
C ASP A 179 -7.51 -14.32 -5.52
N ASN A 180 -7.14 -15.02 -4.45
CA ASN A 180 -7.76 -14.87 -3.12
C ASN A 180 -7.33 -13.60 -2.35
N GLY A 181 -6.35 -12.86 -2.85
CA GLY A 181 -5.86 -11.60 -2.26
C GLY A 181 -6.80 -10.39 -2.44
N PHE A 182 -7.77 -10.47 -3.34
CA PHE A 182 -8.61 -9.34 -3.76
C PHE A 182 -9.25 -8.56 -2.60
N ARG A 183 -9.76 -9.25 -1.57
CA ARG A 183 -10.41 -8.62 -0.41
C ARG A 183 -9.45 -8.12 0.66
N ARG A 184 -8.17 -8.45 0.57
CA ARG A 184 -7.14 -7.98 1.50
C ARG A 184 -6.67 -6.56 1.20
N LEU A 185 -6.89 -6.09 -0.04
CA LEU A 185 -6.50 -4.75 -0.48
C LEU A 185 -7.64 -3.76 -0.26
N ARG A 186 -7.33 -2.62 0.34
CA ARG A 186 -8.22 -1.45 0.40
C ARG A 186 -7.76 -0.41 -0.61
N VAL A 187 -8.71 0.22 -1.31
CA VAL A 187 -8.44 1.26 -2.30
C VAL A 187 -9.51 2.34 -2.15
N ASP A 188 -9.19 3.42 -1.46
CA ASP A 188 -10.10 4.55 -1.22
C ASP A 188 -10.11 5.54 -2.40
N ASN A 189 -11.09 6.45 -2.47
CA ASN A 189 -11.13 7.47 -3.52
C ASN A 189 -9.89 8.36 -3.48
N THR A 190 -9.30 8.64 -4.63
CA THR A 190 -8.01 9.31 -4.83
C THR A 190 -6.83 8.71 -4.06
N SER A 191 -6.99 7.53 -3.47
CA SER A 191 -5.83 6.88 -2.84
C SER A 191 -4.72 6.62 -3.85
N LEU A 192 -3.50 6.83 -3.38
CA LEU A 192 -2.26 6.59 -4.13
C LEU A 192 -1.60 5.30 -3.62
N SER A 193 -1.24 4.42 -4.55
CA SER A 193 -0.38 3.27 -4.29
C SER A 193 0.80 3.30 -5.24
N ILE A 194 2.02 3.05 -4.75
CA ILE A 194 3.26 3.18 -5.52
C ILE A 194 4.01 1.86 -5.50
N PHE A 195 4.38 1.42 -6.69
CA PHE A 195 5.14 0.20 -6.94
C PHE A 195 6.41 0.54 -7.70
N ASN A 196 7.56 0.07 -7.22
CA ASN A 196 8.84 0.18 -7.89
C ASN A 196 9.20 -1.18 -8.49
N LEU A 197 9.43 -1.24 -9.80
CA LEU A 197 9.76 -2.46 -10.53
C LEU A 197 11.20 -2.41 -11.00
N ARG A 198 11.97 -3.46 -10.74
CA ARG A 198 13.36 -3.63 -11.15
C ARG A 198 13.53 -4.92 -11.93
N PRO A 199 14.57 -5.03 -12.79
CA PRO A 199 14.91 -6.32 -13.38
C PRO A 199 15.20 -7.37 -12.30
N GLY A 200 14.71 -8.59 -12.52
CA GLY A 200 14.99 -9.76 -11.67
C GLY A 200 15.17 -11.00 -12.53
N ASP A 201 15.74 -12.07 -11.96
CA ASP A 201 16.11 -13.30 -12.68
C ASP A 201 14.91 -14.03 -13.29
N ASN A 202 13.74 -13.97 -12.64
CA ASN A 202 12.51 -14.67 -13.05
C ASN A 202 11.38 -13.69 -13.44
N GLY A 203 11.71 -12.48 -13.87
CA GLY A 203 10.76 -11.41 -14.16
C GLY A 203 10.97 -10.21 -13.25
N PRO A 204 10.12 -9.17 -13.34
CA PRO A 204 10.25 -7.97 -12.53
C PRO A 204 10.22 -8.25 -11.03
N GLN A 205 11.21 -7.74 -10.29
CA GLN A 205 11.11 -7.61 -8.84
C GLN A 205 10.26 -6.40 -8.50
N VAL A 206 9.24 -6.59 -7.70
CA VAL A 206 8.27 -5.56 -7.33
C VAL A 206 8.42 -5.20 -5.86
N GLN A 207 8.66 -3.92 -5.60
CA GLN A 207 8.69 -3.35 -4.26
C GLN A 207 7.50 -2.42 -4.08
N ILE A 208 6.74 -2.62 -3.01
CA ILE A 208 5.69 -1.69 -2.61
C ILE A 208 6.34 -0.52 -1.86
N GLU A 209 6.16 0.70 -2.35
CA GLU A 209 6.59 1.92 -1.66
C GLU A 209 5.47 2.44 -0.75
N CYS A 210 4.23 2.46 -1.24
CA CYS A 210 3.06 2.74 -0.41
C CYS A 210 1.81 2.07 -0.96
N LEU A 211 0.83 1.81 -0.08
CA LEU A 211 -0.50 1.30 -0.44
C LEU A 211 -1.59 2.19 0.15
N ASN A 212 -2.58 2.52 -0.68
CA ASN A 212 -3.81 3.23 -0.28
C ASN A 212 -3.56 4.51 0.53
N SER A 213 -2.52 5.29 0.18
CA SER A 213 -2.26 6.57 0.84
C SER A 213 -3.31 7.62 0.46
N THR A 214 -3.90 8.25 1.47
CA THR A 214 -4.83 9.39 1.34
C THR A 214 -4.32 10.62 2.10
N THR A 215 -3.01 10.69 2.35
CA THR A 215 -2.37 11.74 3.16
C THR A 215 -2.52 13.15 2.60
N HIS A 216 -2.81 13.28 1.31
CA HIS A 216 -3.15 14.55 0.66
C HIS A 216 -4.52 15.11 1.07
N LEU A 217 -5.40 14.28 1.68
CA LEU A 217 -6.72 14.68 2.16
C LEU A 217 -6.74 14.86 3.67
N GLN A 218 -6.23 13.88 4.37
CA GLN A 218 -6.23 13.80 5.83
C GLN A 218 -5.24 12.72 6.29
N PRO A 219 -4.79 12.76 7.54
CA PRO A 219 -3.77 11.84 8.04
C PRO A 219 -4.10 10.37 7.79
N LEU A 220 -5.29 9.94 8.17
CA LEU A 220 -5.70 8.54 7.99
C LEU A 220 -7.17 8.47 7.54
N PRO A 221 -7.54 7.45 6.73
CA PRO A 221 -8.93 7.20 6.39
C PRO A 221 -9.73 6.86 7.65
N GLU A 222 -11.05 7.16 7.61
CA GLU A 222 -11.95 6.81 8.70
C GLU A 222 -11.80 5.34 9.10
N LYS A 223 -11.75 5.12 10.40
CA LYS A 223 -11.70 3.79 10.98
C LYS A 223 -13.09 3.13 10.90
N GLY A 224 -13.13 1.90 10.40
CA GLY A 224 -14.32 1.06 10.47
C GLY A 224 -14.57 0.52 11.89
N LYS A 225 -15.43 -0.51 11.99
CA LYS A 225 -15.77 -1.16 13.27
C LYS A 225 -14.70 -2.12 13.80
N SER A 226 -13.58 -2.28 13.11
CA SER A 226 -12.47 -3.15 13.51
C SER A 226 -11.40 -2.37 14.25
N ALA A 227 -10.57 -3.05 15.04
CA ALA A 227 -9.37 -2.45 15.63
C ALA A 227 -8.45 -1.88 14.54
N ARG A 228 -7.73 -0.80 14.87
CA ARG A 228 -6.70 -0.21 14.00
C ARG A 228 -5.32 -0.47 14.60
N LEU A 229 -4.41 -0.94 13.76
CA LEU A 229 -3.00 -1.09 14.10
C LEU A 229 -2.20 -0.08 13.27
N ILE A 230 -1.46 0.78 13.96
CA ILE A 230 -0.57 1.78 13.37
C ILE A 230 0.85 1.28 13.59
N LEU A 231 1.51 0.88 12.50
CA LEU A 231 2.89 0.41 12.53
C LEU A 231 3.81 1.55 12.12
N VAL A 232 4.82 1.80 12.93
CA VAL A 232 5.80 2.85 12.70
C VAL A 232 7.21 2.25 12.79
N ARG A 233 8.01 2.46 11.76
CA ARG A 233 9.45 2.22 11.85
C ARG A 233 10.09 3.35 12.65
N HIS A 234 11.10 3.04 13.47
CA HIS A 234 11.85 4.04 14.21
C HIS A 234 12.48 5.11 13.30
N GLY A 235 12.72 6.30 13.85
CA GLY A 235 13.42 7.41 13.18
C GLY A 235 14.87 7.07 12.85
N GLU A 236 15.49 7.91 12.02
CA GLU A 236 16.87 7.75 11.57
C GLU A 236 17.88 7.73 12.72
N THR A 237 18.91 6.90 12.57
CA THR A 237 20.11 6.85 13.43
C THR A 237 21.34 7.26 12.62
N ASP A 238 22.46 7.56 13.28
CA ASP A 238 23.72 7.84 12.58
C ASP A 238 24.19 6.66 11.73
N TRP A 239 23.90 5.42 12.15
CA TRP A 239 24.23 4.24 11.36
C TRP A 239 23.33 4.08 10.11
N ASN A 240 22.06 4.44 10.19
CA ASN A 240 21.22 4.51 9.00
C ASN A 240 21.76 5.52 8.00
N GLN A 241 22.16 6.72 8.47
CA GLN A 241 22.74 7.76 7.63
C GLN A 241 24.06 7.32 7.00
N ALA A 242 24.89 6.60 7.74
CA ALA A 242 26.17 6.08 7.26
C ALA A 242 26.04 4.83 6.38
N GLY A 243 24.84 4.21 6.27
CA GLY A 243 24.64 2.97 5.52
C GLY A 243 25.25 1.73 6.19
N ARG A 244 25.38 1.74 7.53
CA ARG A 244 25.88 0.60 8.30
C ARG A 244 24.74 -0.36 8.66
N PHE A 245 25.03 -1.65 8.64
CA PHE A 245 24.13 -2.70 9.14
C PHE A 245 23.97 -2.52 10.65
N GLN A 246 22.75 -2.35 11.13
CA GLN A 246 22.53 -1.93 12.52
C GLN A 246 22.19 -3.11 13.45
N GLY A 247 21.25 -3.95 13.06
CA GLY A 247 20.84 -5.11 13.86
C GLY A 247 20.40 -4.77 15.28
N GLN A 248 20.87 -5.55 16.24
CA GLN A 248 20.48 -5.45 17.66
C GLN A 248 21.45 -4.58 18.49
N ILE A 249 22.55 -4.09 17.92
CA ILE A 249 23.33 -3.05 18.59
C ILE A 249 22.47 -1.81 18.80
N ASP A 250 22.45 -1.32 20.03
CA ASP A 250 21.53 -0.25 20.42
C ASP A 250 22.08 1.14 20.12
N ILE A 251 21.80 1.63 18.92
CA ILE A 251 22.16 2.96 18.45
C ILE A 251 20.97 3.90 18.61
N PRO A 252 21.13 5.09 19.26
CA PRO A 252 20.05 6.03 19.49
C PRO A 252 19.62 6.78 18.21
N LEU A 253 18.48 7.45 18.26
CA LEU A 253 18.06 8.38 17.21
C LEU A 253 19.09 9.51 17.04
N ASN A 254 19.32 9.91 15.80
CA ASN A 254 20.03 11.16 15.51
C ASN A 254 19.04 12.35 15.50
N SER A 255 19.54 13.55 15.24
CA SER A 255 18.71 14.76 15.21
C SER A 255 17.62 14.70 14.13
N ASN A 256 17.87 14.05 12.99
CA ASN A 256 16.89 13.84 11.93
C ASN A 256 15.82 12.83 12.35
N GLY A 257 16.23 11.72 12.98
CA GLY A 257 15.29 10.72 13.51
C GLY A 257 14.29 11.31 14.52
N ARG A 258 14.75 12.21 15.39
CA ARG A 258 13.87 12.93 16.31
C ARG A 258 12.90 13.85 15.59
N ARG A 259 13.35 14.55 14.52
CA ARG A 259 12.43 15.35 13.66
C ARG A 259 11.41 14.48 12.95
N GLN A 260 11.81 13.30 12.46
CA GLN A 260 10.89 12.34 11.84
C GLN A 260 9.86 11.83 12.85
N ALA A 261 10.27 11.50 14.07
CA ALA A 261 9.35 11.10 15.14
C ALA A 261 8.38 12.23 15.53
N ALA A 262 8.86 13.48 15.59
CA ALA A 262 8.01 14.64 15.84
C ALA A 262 7.00 14.88 14.70
N ALA A 263 7.41 14.69 13.45
CA ALA A 263 6.50 14.77 12.31
C ALA A 263 5.41 13.66 12.38
N ALA A 264 5.79 12.45 12.78
CA ALA A 264 4.83 11.35 13.01
C ALA A 264 3.87 11.69 14.17
N ARG A 265 4.36 12.29 15.26
CA ARG A 265 3.52 12.82 16.36
C ARG A 265 2.49 13.81 15.83
N ASP A 266 2.93 14.81 15.10
CA ASP A 266 2.05 15.88 14.57
C ASP A 266 1.03 15.33 13.57
N PHE A 267 1.41 14.31 12.80
CA PHE A 267 0.52 13.58 11.90
C PHE A 267 -0.54 12.75 12.65
N LEU A 268 -0.20 12.17 13.78
CA LEU A 268 -1.06 11.27 14.55
C LEU A 268 -1.81 11.95 15.70
N LYS A 269 -1.53 13.22 16.02
CA LYS A 269 -2.05 13.91 17.21
C LYS A 269 -3.57 13.90 17.39
N ASP A 270 -4.31 13.92 16.27
CA ASP A 270 -5.78 13.93 16.26
C ASP A 270 -6.38 12.51 16.13
N ILE A 271 -5.54 11.49 16.07
CA ILE A 271 -5.96 10.09 15.99
C ILE A 271 -5.99 9.50 17.41
N PRO A 272 -7.14 9.05 17.92
CA PRO A 272 -7.18 8.39 19.20
C PRO A 272 -6.27 7.15 19.22
N VAL A 273 -5.36 7.09 20.20
CA VAL A 273 -4.50 5.93 20.46
C VAL A 273 -4.86 5.42 21.85
N ASP A 274 -5.17 4.12 21.97
CA ASP A 274 -5.60 3.51 23.21
C ASP A 274 -4.45 2.80 23.95
N ARG A 275 -3.53 2.19 23.20
CA ARG A 275 -2.37 1.45 23.71
C ARG A 275 -1.19 1.59 22.78
N ALA A 276 0.03 1.45 23.31
CA ALA A 276 1.26 1.50 22.53
C ALA A 276 2.24 0.40 22.91
N TRP A 277 2.94 -0.12 21.93
CA TRP A 277 4.05 -1.05 22.07
C TRP A 277 5.27 -0.57 21.33
N SER A 278 6.45 -0.94 21.82
CA SER A 278 7.69 -0.77 21.09
C SER A 278 8.62 -1.97 21.27
N SER A 279 9.59 -2.10 20.37
CA SER A 279 10.81 -2.88 20.64
C SER A 279 11.52 -2.31 21.86
N THR A 280 12.30 -3.13 22.55
CA THR A 280 13.10 -2.74 23.73
C THR A 280 14.33 -1.89 23.41
N LEU A 281 14.75 -1.78 22.13
CA LEU A 281 15.87 -0.95 21.73
C LEU A 281 15.55 0.55 21.87
N SER A 282 16.58 1.38 22.12
CA SER A 282 16.42 2.81 22.41
C SER A 282 15.74 3.58 21.28
N ARG A 283 16.10 3.36 20.01
CA ARG A 283 15.59 4.07 18.85
C ARG A 283 14.07 3.92 18.62
N PRO A 284 13.43 2.73 18.68
CA PRO A 284 11.97 2.62 18.61
C PRO A 284 11.29 3.09 19.89
N THR A 285 11.90 2.89 21.06
CA THR A 285 11.36 3.39 22.33
C THR A 285 11.30 4.92 22.31
N GLU A 286 12.39 5.61 21.95
CA GLU A 286 12.43 7.08 21.86
C GLU A 286 11.45 7.60 20.78
N THR A 287 11.36 6.92 19.62
CA THR A 287 10.36 7.26 18.59
C THR A 287 8.92 7.17 19.13
N ALA A 288 8.60 6.09 19.84
CA ALA A 288 7.28 5.91 20.46
C ALA A 288 6.99 6.99 21.52
N GLN A 289 7.96 7.30 22.37
CA GLN A 289 7.82 8.34 23.39
C GLN A 289 7.54 9.72 22.80
N ILE A 290 8.27 10.10 21.74
CA ILE A 290 8.02 11.36 21.03
C ILE A 290 6.61 11.39 20.41
N ILE A 291 6.16 10.30 19.79
CA ILE A 291 4.79 10.24 19.25
C ILE A 291 3.76 10.37 20.37
N LEU A 292 3.98 9.72 21.50
CA LEU A 292 3.09 9.70 22.65
C LEU A 292 3.07 11.01 23.45
N GLU A 293 3.93 11.99 23.18
CA GLU A 293 3.79 13.35 23.72
C GLU A 293 2.41 13.97 23.39
N ALA A 294 1.81 13.58 22.24
CA ALA A 294 0.45 13.99 21.88
C ALA A 294 -0.65 13.11 22.54
N HIS A 295 -0.29 12.03 23.23
CA HIS A 295 -1.18 11.05 23.86
C HIS A 295 -0.69 10.68 25.26
N PRO A 296 -0.59 11.63 26.19
CA PRO A 296 0.15 11.48 27.46
C PRO A 296 -0.41 10.38 28.38
N ASP A 297 -1.68 10.02 28.23
CA ASP A 297 -2.33 8.99 29.06
C ASP A 297 -2.14 7.57 28.52
N VAL A 298 -1.50 7.40 27.34
CA VAL A 298 -1.32 6.09 26.71
C VAL A 298 -0.07 5.39 27.25
N PRO A 299 -0.21 4.22 27.89
CA PRO A 299 0.94 3.47 28.37
C PRO A 299 1.75 2.86 27.21
N LEU A 300 3.08 2.94 27.31
CA LEU A 300 4.01 2.28 26.40
C LEU A 300 4.51 0.97 27.02
N THR A 301 4.31 -0.14 26.33
CA THR A 301 4.82 -1.47 26.70
C THR A 301 5.94 -1.87 25.74
N GLN A 302 7.07 -2.34 26.27
CA GLN A 302 8.20 -2.83 25.49
C GLN A 302 8.15 -4.35 25.35
N ILE A 303 8.51 -4.86 24.16
CA ILE A 303 8.50 -6.31 23.85
C ILE A 303 9.79 -6.70 23.12
N ASP A 304 10.55 -7.64 23.68
CA ASP A 304 11.78 -8.17 23.10
C ASP A 304 11.57 -8.85 21.73
N GLY A 305 10.43 -9.49 21.53
CA GLY A 305 10.14 -10.12 20.24
C GLY A 305 9.97 -9.18 19.05
N LEU A 306 9.94 -7.86 19.31
CA LEU A 306 9.91 -6.80 18.26
C LEU A 306 11.28 -6.18 17.99
N VAL A 307 12.39 -6.73 18.51
CA VAL A 307 13.74 -6.25 18.20
C VAL A 307 14.11 -6.53 16.73
N GLU A 308 15.03 -5.73 16.19
CA GLU A 308 15.51 -5.88 14.81
C GLU A 308 16.17 -7.25 14.59
N ILE A 309 16.32 -7.67 13.34
CA ILE A 309 17.12 -8.85 13.01
C ILE A 309 18.53 -8.72 13.55
N GLY A 310 19.03 -9.75 14.23
CA GLY A 310 20.43 -9.84 14.62
C GLY A 310 21.29 -10.13 13.38
N HIS A 311 22.03 -9.12 12.93
CA HIS A 311 22.94 -9.27 11.79
C HIS A 311 24.29 -9.92 12.17
N GLY A 312 24.50 -10.19 13.47
CA GLY A 312 25.71 -10.85 13.96
C GLY A 312 27.00 -10.11 13.57
N LEU A 313 27.93 -10.78 12.91
CA LEU A 313 29.22 -10.18 12.52
C LEU A 313 29.11 -9.05 11.49
N TRP A 314 27.95 -8.82 10.91
CA TRP A 314 27.74 -7.69 10.00
C TRP A 314 27.36 -6.41 10.73
N GLU A 315 26.97 -6.47 12.00
CA GLU A 315 26.57 -5.28 12.75
C GLU A 315 27.72 -4.25 12.85
N GLY A 316 27.40 -3.01 12.54
CA GLY A 316 28.34 -1.89 12.47
C GLY A 316 29.15 -1.78 11.18
N LYS A 317 29.11 -2.80 10.32
CA LYS A 317 29.88 -2.79 9.06
C LYS A 317 29.12 -2.07 7.94
N LEU A 318 29.86 -1.48 7.02
CA LEU A 318 29.38 -1.02 5.73
C LEU A 318 29.24 -2.22 4.77
N GLU A 319 28.41 -2.08 3.76
CA GLU A 319 28.28 -3.09 2.71
C GLU A 319 29.64 -3.44 2.04
N SER A 320 30.49 -2.43 1.81
CA SER A 320 31.81 -2.64 1.25
C SER A 320 32.71 -3.49 2.16
N GLU A 321 32.64 -3.28 3.49
CA GLU A 321 33.39 -4.04 4.49
C GLU A 321 32.88 -5.49 4.61
N ILE A 322 31.53 -5.69 4.49
CA ILE A 322 30.94 -7.02 4.46
C ILE A 322 31.36 -7.79 3.19
N ARG A 323 31.44 -7.09 2.06
CA ARG A 323 31.82 -7.69 0.78
C ARG A 323 33.23 -8.26 0.76
N GLU A 324 34.14 -7.73 1.57
CA GLU A 324 35.51 -8.27 1.67
C GLU A 324 35.55 -9.71 2.17
N ASP A 325 34.71 -10.05 3.16
CA ASP A 325 34.70 -11.37 3.81
C ASP A 325 33.52 -12.27 3.36
N TRP A 326 32.40 -11.69 2.93
CA TRP A 326 31.14 -12.38 2.69
C TRP A 326 30.44 -11.97 1.38
N SER A 327 31.18 -11.78 0.28
CA SER A 327 30.62 -11.29 -0.99
C SER A 327 29.43 -12.12 -1.49
N GLU A 328 29.58 -13.46 -1.55
CA GLU A 328 28.53 -14.35 -2.04
C GLU A 328 27.29 -14.35 -1.11
N LEU A 329 27.52 -14.30 0.19
CA LEU A 329 26.43 -14.27 1.17
C LEU A 329 25.67 -12.94 1.11
N LEU A 330 26.38 -11.83 0.92
CA LEU A 330 25.77 -10.50 0.74
C LEU A 330 24.94 -10.43 -0.54
N ASP A 331 25.43 -11.00 -1.64
CA ASP A 331 24.68 -11.06 -2.89
C ASP A 331 23.43 -11.98 -2.76
N THR A 332 23.53 -13.04 -1.97
CA THR A 332 22.38 -13.90 -1.64
C THR A 332 21.39 -13.16 -0.77
N TRP A 333 21.84 -12.41 0.24
CA TRP A 333 20.98 -11.57 1.08
C TRP A 333 20.17 -10.56 0.26
N LYS A 334 20.74 -10.00 -0.78
CA LYS A 334 20.04 -9.05 -1.67
C LYS A 334 19.01 -9.69 -2.59
N ARG A 335 19.19 -10.97 -2.92
CA ARG A 335 18.31 -11.67 -3.88
C ARG A 335 17.26 -12.56 -3.20
N ALA A 336 17.65 -13.24 -2.14
CA ALA A 336 16.86 -14.26 -1.44
C ALA A 336 17.18 -14.25 0.06
N PRO A 337 16.86 -13.14 0.79
CA PRO A 337 17.23 -12.95 2.19
C PRO A 337 16.70 -14.08 3.10
N GLU A 338 15.57 -14.71 2.72
CA GLU A 338 14.97 -15.82 3.44
C GLU A 338 15.83 -17.10 3.47
N THR A 339 16.85 -17.19 2.61
CA THR A 339 17.77 -18.33 2.55
C THR A 339 19.07 -18.11 3.32
N VAL A 340 19.28 -16.89 3.85
CA VAL A 340 20.55 -16.51 4.47
C VAL A 340 20.53 -16.76 5.97
N GLN A 341 21.55 -17.45 6.46
CA GLN A 341 21.94 -17.48 7.87
C GLN A 341 23.00 -16.38 8.09
N MET A 342 22.68 -15.38 8.89
CA MET A 342 23.65 -14.34 9.26
C MET A 342 24.81 -14.97 10.07
N PRO A 343 26.08 -14.61 9.79
CA PRO A 343 27.20 -15.07 10.58
C PRO A 343 27.05 -14.65 12.04
N GLU A 344 26.89 -15.59 12.95
CA GLU A 344 26.59 -15.37 14.38
C GLU A 344 25.32 -14.53 14.64
N GLY A 345 24.36 -14.54 13.71
CA GLY A 345 23.13 -13.78 13.80
C GLY A 345 21.88 -14.63 13.55
N GLU A 346 20.77 -13.97 13.26
CA GLU A 346 19.46 -14.59 13.01
C GLU A 346 19.25 -14.90 11.53
N THR A 347 18.32 -15.82 11.25
CA THR A 347 17.65 -15.95 9.94
C THR A 347 16.38 -15.09 9.89
N ILE A 348 15.87 -14.84 8.70
CA ILE A 348 14.53 -14.22 8.53
C ILE A 348 13.43 -15.07 9.19
N GLN A 349 13.57 -16.41 9.19
CA GLN A 349 12.62 -17.32 9.84
C GLN A 349 12.60 -17.17 11.37
N ASP A 350 13.77 -16.93 11.99
CA ASP A 350 13.85 -16.66 13.44
C ASP A 350 13.12 -15.36 13.77
N VAL A 351 13.38 -14.29 12.99
CA VAL A 351 12.69 -13.00 13.12
C VAL A 351 11.18 -13.18 12.94
N TRP A 352 10.77 -13.88 11.89
CA TRP A 352 9.36 -14.17 11.62
C TRP A 352 8.70 -14.89 12.80
N ALA A 353 9.33 -15.95 13.31
CA ALA A 353 8.76 -16.76 14.39
C ALA A 353 8.55 -15.92 15.69
N ARG A 354 9.52 -15.09 16.09
CA ARG A 354 9.39 -14.26 17.30
C ARG A 354 8.45 -13.08 17.10
N SER A 355 8.48 -12.45 15.91
CA SER A 355 7.62 -11.30 15.58
C SER A 355 6.16 -11.71 15.50
N VAL A 356 5.84 -12.81 14.80
CA VAL A 356 4.46 -13.34 14.71
C VAL A 356 3.91 -13.74 16.06
N ARG A 357 4.75 -14.32 16.96
CA ARG A 357 4.34 -14.64 18.32
C ARG A 357 4.00 -13.38 19.13
N SER A 358 4.85 -12.37 19.08
CA SER A 358 4.63 -11.08 19.75
C SER A 358 3.40 -10.37 19.20
N TRP A 359 3.27 -10.37 17.89
CA TRP A 359 2.14 -9.82 17.16
C TRP A 359 0.83 -10.51 17.49
N GLY A 360 0.86 -11.84 17.56
CA GLY A 360 -0.27 -12.66 17.98
C GLY A 360 -0.75 -12.30 19.40
N GLY A 361 0.19 -12.04 20.33
CA GLY A 361 -0.12 -11.56 21.68
C GLY A 361 -0.77 -10.17 21.68
N ILE A 362 -0.26 -9.23 20.90
CA ILE A 362 -0.87 -7.91 20.74
C ILE A 362 -2.28 -8.04 20.14
N ALA A 363 -2.41 -8.79 19.04
CA ALA A 363 -3.66 -8.93 18.30
C ALA A 363 -4.76 -9.64 19.13
N ALA A 364 -4.42 -10.68 19.89
CA ALA A 364 -5.38 -11.40 20.73
C ALA A 364 -5.99 -10.54 21.85
N GLY A 365 -5.28 -9.51 22.29
CA GLY A 365 -5.75 -8.58 23.32
C GLY A 365 -6.53 -7.38 22.78
N LEU A 366 -6.73 -7.26 21.44
CA LEU A 366 -7.40 -6.11 20.83
C LEU A 366 -8.92 -6.21 21.00
N LYS A 367 -9.51 -5.10 21.41
CA LYS A 367 -10.96 -4.90 21.35
C LYS A 367 -11.35 -4.27 20.02
N ALA A 368 -12.58 -4.54 19.56
CA ALA A 368 -13.16 -3.79 18.49
C ALA A 368 -13.09 -2.29 18.82
N GLU A 369 -12.80 -1.47 17.80
CA GLU A 369 -12.68 -0.01 17.92
C GLU A 369 -11.41 0.53 18.62
N GLU A 370 -10.54 -0.30 19.17
CA GLU A 370 -9.24 0.18 19.66
C GLU A 370 -8.31 0.61 18.49
N THR A 371 -7.50 1.62 18.75
CA THR A 371 -6.36 2.00 17.92
C THR A 371 -5.08 1.78 18.71
N VAL A 372 -4.16 1.04 18.13
CA VAL A 372 -2.91 0.64 18.76
C VAL A 372 -1.72 1.12 17.94
N LEU A 373 -0.75 1.75 18.61
CA LEU A 373 0.53 2.12 18.06
C LEU A 373 1.57 1.02 18.32
N VAL A 374 2.31 0.62 17.30
CA VAL A 374 3.45 -0.29 17.45
C VAL A 374 4.65 0.30 16.74
N VAL A 375 5.74 0.53 17.46
CA VAL A 375 6.98 1.09 16.92
C VAL A 375 8.07 0.03 16.94
N ALA A 376 8.59 -0.32 15.77
CA ALA A 376 9.56 -1.38 15.59
C ALA A 376 10.60 -1.04 14.50
N HIS A 377 11.07 -2.04 13.78
CA HIS A 377 12.17 -1.98 12.84
C HIS A 377 11.77 -2.44 11.44
N ASP A 378 12.75 -2.51 10.54
CA ASP A 378 12.54 -2.79 9.12
C ASP A 378 12.20 -4.27 8.86
N ALA A 379 12.91 -5.19 9.51
CA ALA A 379 12.73 -6.63 9.29
C ALA A 379 11.59 -7.24 10.14
N VAL A 380 10.98 -6.47 11.05
CA VAL A 380 9.91 -6.88 11.96
C VAL A 380 8.56 -6.34 11.47
#